data_c1c6ae0e4d780e0d1fa0dbf532b52c7f
#
_entry.id   c1c6ae0e4d780e0d1fa0dbf532b52c7f
#
_cell.length_a   1.000
_cell.length_b   1.000
_cell.length_c   1.000
_cell.angle_alpha   90.00
_cell.angle_beta   90.00
_cell.angle_gamma   90.00
#
_symmetry.space_group_name_H-M   'P 1'
#
loop_
_entity.id
_entity.type
_entity.pdbx_description
1 polymer ?
#
loop_
_entity_poly.entity_id
_entity_poly.type
_entity_poly.pdbx_seq_one_letter_code
_entity_poly.pdbx_strand_id
1 'polypeptide(L)'
;MMDRREFMKITTVGGIALVLTNTMLLAAEIKKEENIMAYTAKDYAKLIGMEGFSETILKNHFTLYQGYVTNTNKVLDSLDQMLKADKAGTPEFAELKRRLGWEFNGMRLHEYYFENLGGKAPIDKNGKLAKKMEADFGSYEAWEKDFKATGAMRGIGWVVLYQDMQNGKLINFWINEHDVSHPAGCTPLLIMDVFEHAFMIDYGLKRADYIAAFFKNIKWEAVEGRLK
;
A
#
# COMPACT_ATOMS: atom_id res chain seq x y z
N MET A 1 66.43 -13.65 26.43
CA MET A 1 65.39 -14.56 26.95
C MET A 1 64.25 -13.70 27.50
N MET A 2 63.14 -13.61 26.80
CA MET A 2 61.97 -12.83 27.22
C MET A 2 61.25 -13.55 28.39
N ASP A 3 60.92 -12.83 29.44
CA ASP A 3 60.25 -13.36 30.62
C ASP A 3 58.83 -13.87 30.29
N ARG A 4 58.46 -15.03 30.85
CA ARG A 4 57.18 -15.71 30.66
C ARG A 4 55.98 -14.81 31.03
N ARG A 5 56.18 -13.79 31.86
CA ARG A 5 55.14 -12.83 32.29
C ARG A 5 54.81 -11.77 31.21
N GLU A 6 55.78 -11.41 30.36
CA GLU A 6 55.53 -10.47 29.28
C GLU A 6 54.84 -11.12 28.10
N PHE A 7 55.13 -12.42 27.81
CA PHE A 7 54.46 -13.18 26.75
C PHE A 7 52.99 -13.39 27.02
N MET A 8 52.58 -13.58 28.29
CA MET A 8 51.15 -13.67 28.66
C MET A 8 50.39 -12.35 28.59
N LYS A 9 51.05 -11.19 28.73
CA LYS A 9 50.39 -9.88 28.58
C LYS A 9 50.08 -9.52 27.14
N ILE A 10 50.95 -9.91 26.20
CA ILE A 10 50.77 -9.62 24.75
C ILE A 10 49.66 -10.48 24.16
N THR A 11 49.56 -11.77 24.58
CA THR A 11 48.53 -12.69 24.05
C THR A 11 47.13 -12.37 24.58
N THR A 12 46.98 -11.81 25.80
CA THR A 12 45.65 -11.46 26.34
C THR A 12 45.07 -10.19 25.72
N VAL A 13 45.88 -9.20 25.39
CA VAL A 13 45.41 -7.94 24.82
C VAL A 13 45.02 -8.12 23.34
N GLY A 14 45.80 -8.91 22.58
CA GLY A 14 45.50 -9.21 21.19
C GLY A 14 44.24 -10.06 20.99
N GLY A 15 43.98 -11.03 21.89
CA GLY A 15 42.83 -11.91 21.85
C GLY A 15 41.51 -11.20 22.17
N ILE A 16 41.51 -10.30 23.14
CA ILE A 16 40.30 -9.54 23.52
C ILE A 16 39.96 -8.50 22.46
N ALA A 17 40.92 -7.83 21.85
CA ALA A 17 40.70 -6.87 20.80
C ALA A 17 40.12 -7.55 19.52
N LEU A 18 40.58 -8.75 19.16
CA LEU A 18 40.09 -9.48 18.00
C LEU A 18 38.67 -10.03 18.20
N VAL A 19 38.32 -10.47 19.40
CA VAL A 19 36.96 -10.95 19.74
C VAL A 19 35.98 -9.79 19.80
N LEU A 20 36.36 -8.62 20.32
CA LEU A 20 35.50 -7.44 20.40
C LEU A 20 35.25 -6.83 19.00
N THR A 21 36.24 -6.82 18.11
CA THR A 21 36.05 -6.34 16.71
C THR A 21 35.16 -7.26 15.90
N ASN A 22 35.30 -8.59 16.03
CA ASN A 22 34.42 -9.55 15.36
C ASN A 22 32.98 -9.48 15.89
N THR A 23 32.78 -9.31 17.20
CA THR A 23 31.42 -9.17 17.76
C THR A 23 30.74 -7.86 17.35
N MET A 24 31.49 -6.77 17.24
CA MET A 24 30.97 -5.49 16.77
C MET A 24 30.65 -5.51 15.26
N LEU A 25 31.47 -6.15 14.45
CA LEU A 25 31.20 -6.36 13.02
C LEU A 25 30.00 -7.26 12.79
N LEU A 26 29.85 -8.37 13.53
CA LEU A 26 28.67 -9.23 13.47
C LEU A 26 27.39 -8.50 13.92
N ALA A 27 27.47 -7.69 14.96
CA ALA A 27 26.34 -6.89 15.43
C ALA A 27 25.96 -5.76 14.45
N ALA A 28 26.93 -5.19 13.72
CA ALA A 28 26.67 -4.20 12.68
C ALA A 28 26.10 -4.83 11.42
N GLU A 29 26.49 -6.05 11.05
CA GLU A 29 25.92 -6.82 9.94
C GLU A 29 24.49 -7.28 10.27
N ILE A 30 24.21 -7.76 11.49
CA ILE A 30 22.87 -8.12 11.95
C ILE A 30 21.94 -6.89 11.91
N LYS A 31 22.40 -5.71 12.36
CA LYS A 31 21.61 -4.47 12.24
C LYS A 31 21.37 -4.04 10.80
N LYS A 32 22.24 -4.39 9.86
CA LYS A 32 22.09 -4.04 8.44
C LYS A 32 21.11 -4.96 7.74
N GLU A 33 20.98 -6.23 8.13
CA GLU A 33 19.98 -7.17 7.61
C GLU A 33 18.55 -6.86 8.11
N GLU A 34 18.38 -6.39 9.36
CA GLU A 34 17.05 -6.05 9.92
C GLU A 34 16.38 -4.86 9.24
N ASN A 35 17.09 -4.06 8.45
CA ASN A 35 16.58 -2.79 7.91
C ASN A 35 16.23 -2.82 6.41
N ILE A 36 16.32 -3.97 5.72
CA ILE A 36 16.19 -4.03 4.25
C ILE A 36 14.74 -4.19 3.77
N MET A 37 13.77 -4.45 4.65
CA MET A 37 12.38 -4.77 4.25
C MET A 37 11.28 -3.91 4.87
N ALA A 38 11.59 -2.89 5.64
CA ALA A 38 10.56 -2.05 6.25
C ALA A 38 9.94 -1.09 5.21
N TYR A 39 8.61 -1.14 5.06
CA TYR A 39 7.88 -0.13 4.29
C TYR A 39 7.88 1.20 5.03
N THR A 40 8.02 2.29 4.28
CA THR A 40 7.95 3.65 4.81
C THR A 40 6.70 4.34 4.27
N ALA A 41 5.96 4.99 5.17
CA ALA A 41 4.78 5.75 4.76
C ALA A 41 5.18 6.93 3.85
N LYS A 42 4.46 7.06 2.73
CA LYS A 42 4.61 8.19 1.81
C LYS A 42 3.89 9.41 2.37
N ASP A 43 4.40 10.60 2.06
CA ASP A 43 3.76 11.87 2.42
C ASP A 43 2.76 12.30 1.33
N TYR A 44 1.52 12.49 1.74
CA TYR A 44 0.43 12.96 0.89
C TYR A 44 -0.13 14.34 1.32
N ALA A 45 0.59 15.10 2.16
CA ALA A 45 0.16 16.41 2.63
C ALA A 45 -0.17 17.39 1.50
N LYS A 46 0.42 17.20 0.30
CA LYS A 46 0.11 17.98 -0.91
C LYS A 46 -1.36 17.91 -1.37
N LEU A 47 -2.14 16.93 -0.89
CA LEU A 47 -3.56 16.81 -1.18
C LEU A 47 -4.44 17.68 -0.28
N ILE A 48 -3.89 18.28 0.79
CA ILE A 48 -4.62 19.21 1.66
C ILE A 48 -5.03 20.43 0.84
N GLY A 49 -6.31 20.82 0.95
CA GLY A 49 -6.90 21.90 0.15
C GLY A 49 -7.50 21.45 -1.19
N MET A 50 -7.53 20.12 -1.45
CA MET A 50 -8.24 19.56 -2.60
C MET A 50 -9.75 19.85 -2.51
N GLU A 51 -10.36 20.28 -3.62
CA GLU A 51 -11.80 20.61 -3.66
C GLU A 51 -12.68 19.40 -3.27
N GLY A 52 -13.65 19.63 -2.40
CA GLY A 52 -14.57 18.59 -1.95
C GLY A 52 -14.02 17.66 -0.87
N PHE A 53 -12.85 17.92 -0.31
CA PHE A 53 -12.28 17.16 0.81
C PHE A 53 -11.80 18.13 1.90
N SER A 54 -12.35 18.00 3.10
CA SER A 54 -11.86 18.79 4.24
C SER A 54 -10.45 18.36 4.64
N GLU A 55 -9.72 19.29 5.25
CA GLU A 55 -8.40 18.97 5.82
C GLU A 55 -8.53 17.87 6.89
N THR A 56 -9.63 17.86 7.64
CA THR A 56 -9.89 16.87 8.68
C THR A 56 -9.99 15.45 8.10
N ILE A 57 -10.80 15.26 7.05
CA ILE A 57 -10.96 13.93 6.45
C ILE A 57 -9.66 13.44 5.86
N LEU A 58 -8.90 14.31 5.17
CA LEU A 58 -7.60 13.94 4.60
C LEU A 58 -6.58 13.56 5.66
N LYS A 59 -6.44 14.36 6.74
CA LYS A 59 -5.50 14.04 7.83
C LYS A 59 -5.84 12.74 8.55
N ASN A 60 -7.13 12.49 8.79
CA ASN A 60 -7.59 11.24 9.39
C ASN A 60 -7.25 10.05 8.48
N HIS A 61 -7.49 10.21 7.18
CA HIS A 61 -7.21 9.17 6.19
C HIS A 61 -5.71 8.89 6.06
N PHE A 62 -4.85 9.91 6.09
CA PHE A 62 -3.39 9.73 6.11
C PHE A 62 -2.91 9.00 7.37
N THR A 63 -3.52 9.32 8.53
CA THR A 63 -3.19 8.65 9.80
C THR A 63 -3.58 7.17 9.75
N LEU A 64 -4.75 6.85 9.19
CA LEU A 64 -5.20 5.47 8.99
C LEU A 64 -4.24 4.70 8.08
N TYR A 65 -3.84 5.29 6.95
CA TYR A 65 -2.85 4.71 6.05
C TYR A 65 -1.50 4.43 6.74
N GLN A 66 -0.99 5.36 7.54
CA GLN A 66 0.24 5.17 8.32
C GLN A 66 0.12 3.98 9.30
N GLY A 67 -1.08 3.75 9.82
CA GLY A 67 -1.41 2.58 10.62
C GLY A 67 -1.19 1.26 9.85
N TYR A 68 -1.68 1.19 8.60
CA TYR A 68 -1.46 0.01 7.74
C TYR A 68 0.01 -0.22 7.42
N VAL A 69 0.79 0.83 7.14
CA VAL A 69 2.25 0.71 6.94
C VAL A 69 2.93 0.13 8.17
N THR A 70 2.63 0.69 9.34
CA THR A 70 3.19 0.24 10.61
C THR A 70 2.82 -1.22 10.91
N ASN A 71 1.55 -1.59 10.71
CA ASN A 71 1.09 -2.94 10.99
C ASN A 71 1.61 -3.96 9.97
N THR A 72 1.73 -3.58 8.69
CA THR A 72 2.37 -4.45 7.68
C THR A 72 3.78 -4.83 8.12
N ASN A 73 4.60 -3.85 8.55
CA ASN A 73 5.94 -4.12 9.05
C ASN A 73 5.91 -5.03 10.29
N LYS A 74 5.06 -4.75 11.27
CA LYS A 74 4.93 -5.58 12.49
C LYS A 74 4.55 -7.03 12.18
N VAL A 75 3.62 -7.24 11.23
CA VAL A 75 3.20 -8.60 10.84
C VAL A 75 4.34 -9.33 10.15
N LEU A 76 5.07 -8.67 9.24
CA LEU A 76 6.23 -9.26 8.57
C LEU A 76 7.34 -9.62 9.55
N ASP A 77 7.69 -8.73 10.47
CA ASP A 77 8.70 -8.98 11.51
C ASP A 77 8.28 -10.15 12.41
N SER A 78 7.01 -10.20 12.81
CA SER A 78 6.50 -11.30 13.65
C SER A 78 6.57 -12.64 12.93
N LEU A 79 6.20 -12.69 11.64
CA LEU A 79 6.27 -13.89 10.82
C LEU A 79 7.73 -14.37 10.65
N ASP A 80 8.67 -13.46 10.43
CA ASP A 80 10.10 -13.78 10.34
C ASP A 80 10.64 -14.37 11.65
N GLN A 81 10.31 -13.73 12.79
CA GLN A 81 10.68 -14.25 14.12
C GLN A 81 10.09 -15.63 14.39
N MET A 82 8.84 -15.87 14.01
CA MET A 82 8.20 -17.18 14.16
C MET A 82 8.85 -18.26 13.29
N LEU A 83 9.25 -17.91 12.06
CA LEU A 83 10.01 -18.84 11.19
C LEU A 83 11.37 -19.19 11.81
N LYS A 84 12.12 -18.21 12.31
CA LYS A 84 13.41 -18.43 12.99
C LYS A 84 13.26 -19.28 14.25
N ALA A 85 12.10 -19.23 14.90
CA ALA A 85 11.79 -20.01 16.10
C ALA A 85 11.12 -21.38 15.80
N ASP A 86 11.06 -21.83 14.55
CA ASP A 86 10.40 -23.08 14.10
C ASP A 86 8.91 -23.17 14.50
N LYS A 87 8.19 -22.01 14.44
CA LYS A 87 6.77 -21.90 14.81
C LYS A 87 5.82 -21.78 13.61
N ALA A 88 6.27 -22.15 12.41
CA ALA A 88 5.46 -22.04 11.18
C ALA A 88 4.18 -22.89 11.20
N GLY A 89 4.14 -23.98 11.98
CA GLY A 89 2.98 -24.85 12.12
C GLY A 89 1.94 -24.43 13.17
N THR A 90 2.10 -23.25 13.78
CA THR A 90 1.21 -22.82 14.87
C THR A 90 -0.02 -22.06 14.35
N PRO A 91 -1.15 -22.06 15.12
CA PRO A 91 -2.34 -21.28 14.80
C PRO A 91 -2.04 -19.77 14.70
N GLU A 92 -1.15 -19.26 15.54
CA GLU A 92 -0.75 -17.86 15.58
C GLU A 92 -0.05 -17.45 14.27
N PHE A 93 0.84 -18.30 13.75
CA PHE A 93 1.46 -18.09 12.45
C PHE A 93 0.43 -18.06 11.32
N ALA A 94 -0.51 -19.00 11.32
CA ALA A 94 -1.58 -19.06 10.33
C ALA A 94 -2.45 -17.81 10.36
N GLU A 95 -2.77 -17.28 11.56
CA GLU A 95 -3.56 -16.06 11.70
C GLU A 95 -2.79 -14.81 11.22
N LEU A 96 -1.50 -14.69 11.54
CA LEU A 96 -0.68 -13.61 11.02
C LEU A 96 -0.54 -13.66 9.48
N LYS A 97 -0.50 -14.87 8.88
CA LYS A 97 -0.52 -15.03 7.42
C LYS A 97 -1.82 -14.54 6.79
N ARG A 98 -2.97 -14.77 7.41
CA ARG A 98 -4.25 -14.20 6.97
C ARG A 98 -4.26 -12.68 7.13
N ARG A 99 -3.80 -12.19 8.28
CA ARG A 99 -3.73 -10.75 8.57
C ARG A 99 -2.82 -9.97 7.63
N LEU A 100 -1.75 -10.60 7.14
CA LEU A 100 -0.81 -9.96 6.21
C LEU A 100 -1.51 -9.42 4.96
N GLY A 101 -2.43 -10.17 4.36
CA GLY A 101 -3.20 -9.73 3.20
C GLY A 101 -3.99 -8.45 3.48
N TRP A 102 -4.65 -8.40 4.62
CA TRP A 102 -5.40 -7.23 5.09
C TRP A 102 -4.53 -5.98 5.23
N GLU A 103 -3.45 -6.07 6.02
CA GLU A 103 -2.58 -4.92 6.30
C GLU A 103 -1.84 -4.44 5.05
N PHE A 104 -1.28 -5.39 4.27
CA PHE A 104 -0.53 -5.08 3.06
C PHE A 104 -1.40 -4.42 1.99
N ASN A 105 -2.58 -4.97 1.73
CA ASN A 105 -3.50 -4.39 0.76
C ASN A 105 -4.09 -3.07 1.27
N GLY A 106 -4.38 -2.96 2.58
CA GLY A 106 -4.74 -1.68 3.20
C GLY A 106 -3.70 -0.61 2.91
N MET A 107 -2.41 -0.90 3.12
CA MET A 107 -1.32 -0.01 2.77
C MET A 107 -1.30 0.33 1.26
N ARG A 108 -1.27 -0.68 0.37
CA ARG A 108 -1.11 -0.46 -1.07
C ARG A 108 -2.31 0.20 -1.74
N LEU A 109 -3.52 -0.17 -1.36
CA LEU A 109 -4.73 0.43 -1.92
C LEU A 109 -4.85 1.91 -1.55
N HIS A 110 -4.47 2.30 -0.31
CA HIS A 110 -4.39 3.70 0.07
C HIS A 110 -3.32 4.46 -0.72
N GLU A 111 -2.14 3.88 -0.95
CA GLU A 111 -1.11 4.50 -1.79
C GLU A 111 -1.64 4.78 -3.20
N TYR A 112 -2.26 3.79 -3.83
CA TYR A 112 -2.88 3.96 -5.14
C TYR A 112 -4.00 5.00 -5.12
N TYR A 113 -4.85 5.00 -4.09
CA TYR A 113 -5.94 5.95 -3.92
C TYR A 113 -5.42 7.39 -3.83
N PHE A 114 -4.46 7.68 -2.95
CA PHE A 114 -3.89 9.02 -2.84
C PHE A 114 -3.11 9.45 -4.09
N GLU A 115 -2.44 8.53 -4.76
CA GLU A 115 -1.75 8.81 -6.02
C GLU A 115 -2.70 9.10 -7.17
N ASN A 116 -3.94 8.62 -7.13
CA ASN A 116 -4.98 8.96 -8.10
C ASN A 116 -5.55 10.37 -7.93
N LEU A 117 -5.29 11.03 -6.79
CA LEU A 117 -5.94 12.29 -6.42
C LEU A 117 -5.05 13.51 -6.68
N GLY A 118 -5.69 14.69 -6.67
CA GLY A 118 -5.03 15.98 -6.88
C GLY A 118 -4.89 16.37 -8.35
N GLY A 119 -5.54 15.65 -9.26
CA GLY A 119 -5.67 16.05 -10.67
C GLY A 119 -6.61 17.25 -10.80
N LYS A 120 -6.38 18.08 -11.82
CA LYS A 120 -7.21 19.26 -12.13
C LYS A 120 -7.71 19.26 -13.58
N ALA A 121 -7.13 18.42 -14.41
CA ALA A 121 -7.50 18.30 -15.81
C ALA A 121 -8.48 17.14 -16.02
N PRO A 122 -9.46 17.28 -16.93
CA PRO A 122 -10.27 16.14 -17.37
C PRO A 122 -9.39 15.09 -18.06
N ILE A 123 -9.93 13.89 -18.24
CA ILE A 123 -9.25 12.85 -19.02
C ILE A 123 -8.96 13.37 -20.44
N ASP A 124 -7.77 13.07 -20.95
CA ASP A 124 -7.50 13.27 -22.38
C ASP A 124 -8.29 12.25 -23.22
N LYS A 125 -9.34 12.74 -23.90
CA LYS A 125 -10.20 11.90 -24.74
C LYS A 125 -9.45 11.25 -25.91
N ASN A 126 -8.28 11.79 -26.29
CA ASN A 126 -7.41 11.20 -27.32
C ASN A 126 -6.32 10.30 -26.74
N GLY A 127 -6.19 10.25 -25.41
CA GLY A 127 -5.22 9.44 -24.67
C GLY A 127 -5.48 7.93 -24.82
N LYS A 128 -4.47 7.15 -24.49
CA LYS A 128 -4.54 5.68 -24.59
C LYS A 128 -5.61 5.10 -23.66
N LEU A 129 -5.73 5.64 -22.45
CA LEU A 129 -6.69 5.17 -21.47
C LEU A 129 -8.13 5.40 -21.92
N ALA A 130 -8.46 6.61 -22.41
CA ALA A 130 -9.80 6.92 -22.89
C ALA A 130 -10.21 6.04 -24.09
N LYS A 131 -9.31 5.85 -25.05
CA LYS A 131 -9.53 4.93 -26.18
C LYS A 131 -9.74 3.48 -25.73
N LYS A 132 -8.99 3.05 -24.72
CA LYS A 132 -9.15 1.70 -24.17
C LYS A 132 -10.49 1.54 -23.43
N MET A 133 -10.92 2.56 -22.68
CA MET A 133 -12.26 2.58 -22.07
C MET A 133 -13.35 2.52 -23.11
N GLU A 134 -13.23 3.29 -24.20
CA GLU A 134 -14.18 3.24 -25.32
C GLU A 134 -14.24 1.85 -25.95
N ALA A 135 -13.09 1.22 -26.19
CA ALA A 135 -13.04 -0.12 -26.79
C ALA A 135 -13.68 -1.19 -25.90
N ASP A 136 -13.49 -1.12 -24.56
CA ASP A 136 -13.91 -2.18 -23.65
C ASP A 136 -15.32 -1.97 -23.08
N PHE A 137 -15.79 -0.72 -22.97
CA PHE A 137 -17.10 -0.36 -22.39
C PHE A 137 -18.06 0.28 -23.40
N GLY A 138 -17.61 0.56 -24.62
CA GLY A 138 -18.39 1.23 -25.67
C GLY A 138 -18.26 2.76 -25.64
N SER A 139 -18.01 3.38 -24.49
CA SER A 139 -17.66 4.81 -24.32
C SER A 139 -17.06 5.08 -22.96
N TYR A 140 -16.41 6.25 -22.81
CA TYR A 140 -15.96 6.73 -21.51
C TYR A 140 -17.15 6.90 -20.54
N GLU A 141 -18.25 7.45 -21.00
CA GLU A 141 -19.45 7.69 -20.20
C GLU A 141 -20.10 6.37 -19.73
N ALA A 142 -20.04 5.30 -20.53
CA ALA A 142 -20.50 3.97 -20.13
C ALA A 142 -19.60 3.38 -19.03
N TRP A 143 -18.30 3.49 -19.18
CA TRP A 143 -17.35 3.12 -18.13
C TRP A 143 -17.58 3.91 -16.85
N GLU A 144 -17.69 5.25 -16.94
CA GLU A 144 -17.90 6.12 -15.79
C GLU A 144 -19.18 5.75 -15.04
N LYS A 145 -20.27 5.50 -15.78
CA LYS A 145 -21.54 5.06 -15.21
C LYS A 145 -21.39 3.75 -14.43
N ASP A 146 -20.71 2.76 -15.00
CA ASP A 146 -20.48 1.47 -14.36
C ASP A 146 -19.60 1.61 -13.11
N PHE A 147 -18.49 2.36 -13.17
CA PHE A 147 -17.62 2.61 -12.05
C PHE A 147 -18.33 3.33 -10.89
N LYS A 148 -19.13 4.37 -11.19
CA LYS A 148 -19.94 5.10 -10.21
C LYS A 148 -21.04 4.23 -9.60
N ALA A 149 -21.73 3.43 -10.41
CA ALA A 149 -22.74 2.50 -9.94
C ALA A 149 -22.14 1.45 -8.98
N THR A 150 -20.97 0.91 -9.33
CA THR A 150 -20.21 0.02 -8.46
C THR A 150 -19.87 0.71 -7.14
N GLY A 151 -19.41 1.97 -7.16
CA GLY A 151 -19.09 2.74 -5.96
C GLY A 151 -20.30 3.08 -5.07
N ALA A 152 -21.49 3.16 -5.66
CA ALA A 152 -22.74 3.42 -4.94
C ALA A 152 -23.36 2.16 -4.31
N MET A 153 -22.81 0.96 -4.56
CA MET A 153 -23.29 -0.28 -3.95
C MET A 153 -23.20 -0.22 -2.43
N ARG A 154 -24.13 -0.91 -1.77
CA ARG A 154 -24.12 -1.02 -0.30
C ARG A 154 -22.97 -1.92 0.16
N GLY A 155 -22.23 -1.46 1.17
CA GLY A 155 -21.07 -2.17 1.71
C GLY A 155 -19.88 -1.26 1.89
N ILE A 156 -18.78 -1.82 2.35
CA ILE A 156 -17.47 -1.18 2.49
C ILE A 156 -16.46 -1.86 1.57
N GLY A 157 -15.39 -1.18 1.24
CA GLY A 157 -14.34 -1.72 0.38
C GLY A 157 -13.85 -0.70 -0.65
N TRP A 158 -13.56 -1.18 -1.84
CA TRP A 158 -12.97 -0.39 -2.91
C TRP A 158 -13.67 -0.63 -4.24
N VAL A 159 -13.66 0.39 -5.08
CA VAL A 159 -13.94 0.21 -6.51
C VAL A 159 -12.63 0.35 -7.26
N VAL A 160 -12.31 -0.64 -8.07
CA VAL A 160 -11.03 -0.67 -8.78
C VAL A 160 -11.25 -0.95 -10.25
N LEU A 161 -10.73 -0.07 -11.11
CA LEU A 161 -10.54 -0.35 -12.52
C LEU A 161 -9.27 -1.19 -12.66
N TYR A 162 -9.41 -2.42 -13.12
CA TYR A 162 -8.29 -3.32 -13.40
C TYR A 162 -8.06 -3.48 -14.90
N GLN A 163 -6.82 -3.73 -15.27
CA GLN A 163 -6.44 -4.26 -16.57
C GLN A 163 -6.07 -5.74 -16.43
N ASP A 164 -6.74 -6.62 -17.15
CA ASP A 164 -6.34 -8.02 -17.31
C ASP A 164 -5.05 -8.09 -18.12
N MET A 165 -4.00 -8.66 -17.54
CA MET A 165 -2.67 -8.71 -18.17
C MET A 165 -2.54 -9.76 -19.27
N GLN A 166 -3.54 -10.66 -19.46
CA GLN A 166 -3.51 -11.66 -20.51
C GLN A 166 -4.06 -11.12 -21.84
N ASN A 167 -5.14 -10.35 -21.78
CA ASN A 167 -5.83 -9.85 -22.98
C ASN A 167 -5.93 -8.31 -23.04
N GLY A 168 -5.44 -7.63 -22.01
CA GLY A 168 -5.45 -6.17 -21.90
C GLY A 168 -6.81 -5.56 -21.57
N LYS A 169 -7.87 -6.35 -21.35
CA LYS A 169 -9.23 -5.84 -21.10
C LYS A 169 -9.33 -5.05 -19.80
N LEU A 170 -10.05 -3.94 -19.83
CA LEU A 170 -10.39 -3.15 -18.64
C LEU A 170 -11.70 -3.66 -18.03
N ILE A 171 -11.72 -3.81 -16.69
CA ILE A 171 -12.88 -4.32 -15.96
C ILE A 171 -12.97 -3.57 -14.62
N ASN A 172 -14.15 -3.09 -14.24
CA ASN A 172 -14.40 -2.55 -12.90
C ASN A 172 -14.72 -3.70 -11.94
N PHE A 173 -14.09 -3.67 -10.76
CA PHE A 173 -14.34 -4.63 -9.69
C PHE A 173 -14.74 -3.93 -8.40
N TRP A 174 -15.67 -4.55 -7.66
CA TRP A 174 -15.86 -4.32 -6.25
C TRP A 174 -14.89 -5.20 -5.47
N ILE A 175 -14.05 -4.59 -4.65
CA ILE A 175 -13.16 -5.29 -3.72
C ILE A 175 -13.77 -5.17 -2.35
N ASN A 176 -14.17 -6.30 -1.77
CA ASN A 176 -14.71 -6.32 -0.42
C ASN A 176 -13.57 -6.30 0.59
N GLU A 177 -13.69 -5.44 1.60
CA GLU A 177 -12.63 -5.23 2.59
C GLU A 177 -11.30 -4.81 1.90
N HIS A 178 -10.13 -5.28 2.38
CA HIS A 178 -8.83 -4.99 1.77
C HIS A 178 -8.25 -6.19 1.01
N ASP A 179 -8.63 -7.40 1.34
CA ASP A 179 -7.97 -8.63 0.91
C ASP A 179 -8.86 -9.63 0.15
N VAL A 180 -10.14 -9.30 -0.05
CA VAL A 180 -11.10 -10.19 -0.69
C VAL A 180 -11.49 -9.70 -2.09
N SER A 181 -11.62 -10.63 -3.04
CA SER A 181 -12.10 -10.38 -4.41
C SER A 181 -11.11 -9.69 -5.35
N HIS A 182 -9.83 -9.63 -5.04
CA HIS A 182 -8.83 -9.17 -6.00
C HIS A 182 -8.71 -10.13 -7.18
N PRO A 183 -8.85 -9.66 -8.43
CA PRO A 183 -8.73 -10.53 -9.60
C PRO A 183 -7.27 -10.93 -9.83
N ALA A 184 -7.01 -12.24 -9.93
CA ALA A 184 -5.70 -12.75 -10.25
C ALA A 184 -5.27 -12.34 -11.67
N GLY A 185 -4.00 -11.98 -11.84
CA GLY A 185 -3.44 -11.62 -13.15
C GLY A 185 -3.85 -10.25 -13.68
N CYS A 186 -4.43 -9.39 -12.82
CA CYS A 186 -4.83 -8.04 -13.19
C CYS A 186 -3.95 -6.97 -12.53
N THR A 187 -3.78 -5.84 -13.20
CA THR A 187 -3.10 -4.64 -12.67
C THR A 187 -4.14 -3.57 -12.31
N PRO A 188 -4.12 -3.03 -11.07
CA PRO A 188 -5.02 -1.94 -10.68
C PRO A 188 -4.58 -0.62 -11.34
N LEU A 189 -5.53 0.09 -11.95
CA LEU A 189 -5.29 1.36 -12.62
C LEU A 189 -5.87 2.55 -11.85
N LEU A 190 -7.18 2.53 -11.55
CA LEU A 190 -7.88 3.56 -10.78
C LEU A 190 -8.54 2.91 -9.57
N ILE A 191 -8.29 3.46 -8.39
CA ILE A 191 -8.77 2.93 -7.12
C ILE A 191 -9.57 4.01 -6.39
N MET A 192 -10.82 3.71 -6.01
CA MET A 192 -11.65 4.57 -5.18
C MET A 192 -12.00 3.88 -3.87
N ASP A 193 -11.69 4.54 -2.77
CA ASP A 193 -12.06 4.09 -1.44
C ASP A 193 -13.56 4.35 -1.21
N VAL A 194 -14.30 3.34 -0.75
CA VAL A 194 -15.72 3.46 -0.39
C VAL A 194 -16.00 2.95 1.03
N PHE A 195 -14.98 2.85 1.86
CA PHE A 195 -15.14 2.76 3.30
C PHE A 195 -15.71 4.08 3.87
N GLU A 196 -16.36 4.00 4.99
CA GLU A 196 -17.00 5.15 5.64
C GLU A 196 -16.01 6.23 6.04
N HIS A 197 -14.78 5.88 6.43
CA HIS A 197 -13.73 6.83 6.75
C HIS A 197 -13.32 7.73 5.58
N ALA A 198 -13.54 7.28 4.34
CA ALA A 198 -13.20 8.06 3.16
C ALA A 198 -14.20 9.19 2.86
N PHE A 199 -15.43 9.16 3.44
CA PHE A 199 -16.45 10.13 3.06
C PHE A 199 -17.37 10.60 4.21
N MET A 200 -17.60 9.81 5.28
CA MET A 200 -18.66 10.14 6.24
C MET A 200 -18.45 11.45 6.99
N ILE A 201 -17.21 11.87 7.22
CA ILE A 201 -16.91 13.12 7.92
C ILE A 201 -17.45 14.33 7.14
N ASP A 202 -17.30 14.35 5.82
CA ASP A 202 -17.66 15.48 4.97
C ASP A 202 -19.05 15.32 4.36
N TYR A 203 -19.47 14.09 4.05
CA TYR A 203 -20.65 13.80 3.24
C TYR A 203 -21.76 13.07 4.00
N GLY A 204 -21.50 12.58 5.22
CA GLY A 204 -22.45 11.77 5.97
C GLY A 204 -22.91 10.57 5.13
N LEU A 205 -24.22 10.40 4.94
CA LEU A 205 -24.79 9.31 4.15
C LEU A 205 -24.81 9.57 2.62
N LYS A 206 -24.33 10.74 2.17
CA LYS A 206 -24.38 11.15 0.76
C LYS A 206 -23.16 10.64 -0.01
N ARG A 207 -22.97 9.30 -0.07
CA ARG A 207 -21.85 8.68 -0.79
C ARG A 207 -21.77 9.11 -2.27
N ALA A 208 -22.91 9.39 -2.92
CA ALA A 208 -22.94 9.88 -4.30
C ALA A 208 -22.22 11.22 -4.48
N ASP A 209 -22.32 12.13 -3.50
CA ASP A 209 -21.65 13.43 -3.54
C ASP A 209 -20.13 13.27 -3.36
N TYR A 210 -19.70 12.35 -2.49
CA TYR A 210 -18.31 11.95 -2.39
C TYR A 210 -17.75 11.38 -3.70
N ILE A 211 -18.49 10.46 -4.34
CA ILE A 211 -18.09 9.90 -5.63
C ILE A 211 -17.93 11.00 -6.68
N ALA A 212 -18.85 11.99 -6.70
CA ALA A 212 -18.74 13.14 -7.59
C ALA A 212 -17.50 14.00 -7.30
N ALA A 213 -17.17 14.23 -6.02
CA ALA A 213 -15.95 14.93 -5.60
C ALA A 213 -14.68 14.15 -5.97
N PHE A 214 -14.66 12.82 -5.79
CA PHE A 214 -13.56 11.96 -6.21
C PHE A 214 -13.28 12.12 -7.72
N PHE A 215 -14.32 12.05 -8.56
CA PHE A 215 -14.17 12.18 -10.01
C PHE A 215 -13.62 13.52 -10.46
N LYS A 216 -13.90 14.63 -9.76
CA LYS A 216 -13.35 15.96 -10.04
C LYS A 216 -11.85 16.05 -9.76
N ASN A 217 -11.32 15.17 -8.94
CA ASN A 217 -9.95 15.19 -8.46
C ASN A 217 -9.08 14.06 -9.00
N ILE A 218 -9.57 13.26 -9.96
CA ILE A 218 -8.77 12.16 -10.52
C ILE A 218 -7.57 12.75 -11.27
N LYS A 219 -6.38 12.28 -10.89
CA LYS A 219 -5.13 12.56 -11.61
C LYS A 219 -4.96 11.53 -12.73
N TRP A 220 -5.55 11.83 -13.89
CA TRP A 220 -5.63 10.90 -15.01
C TRP A 220 -4.27 10.45 -15.53
N GLU A 221 -3.23 11.29 -15.45
CA GLU A 221 -1.87 10.94 -15.85
C GLU A 221 -1.31 9.79 -14.99
N ALA A 222 -1.66 9.76 -13.70
CA ALA A 222 -1.24 8.68 -12.81
C ALA A 222 -1.96 7.36 -13.16
N VAL A 223 -3.23 7.44 -13.54
CA VAL A 223 -4.04 6.27 -13.96
C VAL A 223 -3.53 5.73 -15.31
N GLU A 224 -3.35 6.60 -16.29
CA GLU A 224 -2.84 6.22 -17.62
C GLU A 224 -1.41 5.67 -17.54
N GLY A 225 -0.58 6.21 -16.67
CA GLY A 225 0.79 5.72 -16.46
C GLY A 225 0.88 4.27 -15.94
N ARG A 226 -0.22 3.72 -15.40
CA ARG A 226 -0.31 2.31 -14.98
C ARG A 226 -0.79 1.36 -16.07
N LEU A 227 -1.36 1.89 -17.16
CA LEU A 227 -1.81 1.11 -18.31
C LEU A 227 -0.60 0.45 -18.99
N LYS A 228 -0.69 -0.85 -19.26
CA LYS A 228 0.37 -1.67 -19.87
C LYS A 228 0.05 -2.03 -21.33
#